data_b495d58b0d8c0d1843d0a884fea12d47
#
_entry.id   b495d58b0d8c0d1843d0a884fea12d47
#
_cell.length_a   1.000
_cell.length_b   1.000
_cell.length_c   1.000
_cell.angle_alpha   90.00
_cell.angle_beta   90.00
_cell.angle_gamma   90.00
#
_symmetry.space_group_name_H-M   'P 1'
#
loop_
_entity.id
_entity.type
_entity.pdbx_description
1 polymer ?
#
loop_
_entity_poly.entity_id
_entity_poly.type
_entity_poly.pdbx_seq_one_letter_code
_entity_poly.pdbx_strand_id
1 'polypeptide(L)'
;MEALYRKYRPSTFADVVGQEHIERTLKNAIEQDKVSHAYLFCGPRGTGKTTTARILAKALMCEKGPTIEPDGTCEECQAIAQGTHPDVYELDAASRTGVENVREEIISRVSYAPTRGTWKVYIIDEVHMLSTAAFNALLKTIEEPPSHVVFILCTTDPQKVPETILSRCQRFDFHRISIESIVARLGAVCAEEGVEFEAEALDLIAHRAEGGMRNALTSLEQLIAYCGGKATLEGAQNLLGSLDNADLSEIVEAIGRRDAAACFNWVAQYVETGADLAQFVHDLAEHVRTLYLMSMAGLDVELQISESMRTVMIGELKLFGQDRLSRMLVLLGDVSKELRVSSNPRLTFEIALTRMVRPESDLTLEALAERVEELERRLSMLGNASSPAEVAPSASVRVGGGAPQYAAVPAQSTSHAPSAPVAASAGSSGQPAPSAQVPAALVAQDASGRNAAWPQGSVSAPVAPSAPQMPPAVAPSVPQASAPTLAVQPAGSFSQ
;
A
#
# COMPACT_ATOMS: atom_id res chain seq x y z
N MET A 1 -9.44 0.41 28.02
CA MET A 1 -8.50 -0.68 27.72
C MET A 1 -7.45 -0.09 26.79
N GLU A 2 -6.17 -0.32 27.01
CA GLU A 2 -5.14 0.17 26.12
C GLU A 2 -5.09 -0.71 24.88
N ALA A 3 -4.94 -0.09 23.69
CA ALA A 3 -4.94 -0.82 22.43
C ALA A 3 -3.75 -1.79 22.34
N LEU A 4 -3.96 -3.02 21.86
CA LEU A 4 -2.96 -4.09 21.81
C LEU A 4 -1.68 -3.66 21.08
N TYR A 5 -1.79 -2.93 19.96
CA TYR A 5 -0.62 -2.45 19.22
C TYR A 5 0.24 -1.42 19.99
N ARG A 6 -0.29 -0.80 21.06
CA ARG A 6 0.46 0.07 21.97
C ARG A 6 1.04 -0.74 23.11
N LYS A 7 0.23 -1.57 23.77
CA LYS A 7 0.63 -2.42 24.89
C LYS A 7 1.78 -3.35 24.53
N TYR A 8 1.70 -3.98 23.35
CA TYR A 8 2.68 -4.93 22.82
C TYR A 8 3.72 -4.30 21.88
N ARG A 9 3.91 -2.97 21.96
CA ARG A 9 4.96 -2.31 21.20
C ARG A 9 6.33 -2.76 21.68
N PRO A 10 7.23 -3.27 20.80
CA PRO A 10 8.58 -3.66 21.15
C PRO A 10 9.31 -2.61 21.98
N SER A 11 9.95 -3.03 23.04
CA SER A 11 10.72 -2.16 23.96
C SER A 11 12.23 -2.33 23.81
N THR A 12 12.69 -3.44 23.28
CA THR A 12 14.08 -3.76 22.96
C THR A 12 14.24 -4.16 21.50
N PHE A 13 15.48 -4.18 21.00
CA PHE A 13 15.75 -4.62 19.63
C PHE A 13 15.33 -6.08 19.39
N ALA A 14 15.53 -6.96 20.38
CA ALA A 14 15.18 -8.38 20.27
C ALA A 14 13.66 -8.64 20.15
N ASP A 15 12.82 -7.69 20.58
CA ASP A 15 11.37 -7.80 20.46
C ASP A 15 10.87 -7.43 19.06
N VAL A 16 11.72 -6.86 18.20
CA VAL A 16 11.34 -6.43 16.85
C VAL A 16 11.33 -7.64 15.92
N VAL A 17 10.16 -8.07 15.51
CA VAL A 17 9.97 -9.28 14.70
C VAL A 17 10.33 -9.04 13.23
N GLY A 18 11.09 -9.95 12.62
CA GLY A 18 11.35 -10.02 11.18
C GLY A 18 12.30 -8.94 10.62
N GLN A 19 13.12 -8.28 11.49
CA GLN A 19 14.06 -7.23 11.08
C GLN A 19 15.48 -7.48 11.61
N GLU A 20 15.91 -8.73 11.71
CA GLU A 20 17.18 -9.15 12.33
C GLU A 20 18.41 -8.50 11.68
N HIS A 21 18.36 -8.21 10.39
CA HIS A 21 19.43 -7.53 9.65
C HIS A 21 19.61 -6.09 10.11
N ILE A 22 18.53 -5.38 10.46
CA ILE A 22 18.53 -4.01 10.97
C ILE A 22 19.01 -4.01 12.41
N GLU A 23 18.43 -4.88 13.22
CA GLU A 23 18.80 -5.06 14.63
C GLU A 23 20.32 -5.27 14.77
N ARG A 24 20.87 -6.25 14.04
CA ARG A 24 22.29 -6.57 14.07
C ARG A 24 23.16 -5.40 13.66
N THR A 25 22.76 -4.65 12.62
CA THR A 25 23.55 -3.51 12.13
C THR A 25 23.54 -2.36 13.13
N LEU A 26 22.39 -2.05 13.72
CA LEU A 26 22.27 -0.98 14.73
C LEU A 26 23.02 -1.34 16.03
N LYS A 27 22.91 -2.58 16.50
CA LYS A 27 23.68 -3.06 17.66
C LYS A 27 25.18 -2.93 17.45
N ASN A 28 25.69 -3.38 16.29
CA ASN A 28 27.10 -3.26 15.96
C ASN A 28 27.57 -1.80 15.89
N ALA A 29 26.72 -0.88 15.38
CA ALA A 29 27.05 0.53 15.31
C ALA A 29 27.18 1.15 16.71
N ILE A 30 26.31 0.77 17.65
CA ILE A 30 26.35 1.23 19.04
C ILE A 30 27.58 0.68 19.75
N GLU A 31 27.86 -0.64 19.65
CA GLU A 31 29.02 -1.28 20.31
C GLU A 31 30.36 -0.74 19.82
N GLN A 32 30.45 -0.33 18.56
CA GLN A 32 31.66 0.20 17.95
C GLN A 32 31.78 1.72 18.09
N ASP A 33 30.85 2.38 18.78
CA ASP A 33 30.77 3.85 18.86
C ASP A 33 30.79 4.55 17.49
N LYS A 34 30.10 3.92 16.53
CA LYS A 34 29.98 4.40 15.13
C LYS A 34 28.52 4.76 14.79
N VAL A 35 27.91 5.50 15.70
CA VAL A 35 26.53 5.98 15.50
C VAL A 35 26.52 7.03 14.39
N SER A 36 25.68 6.83 13.36
CA SER A 36 25.54 7.79 12.27
C SER A 36 24.74 9.02 12.73
N HIS A 37 25.05 10.18 12.19
CA HIS A 37 24.29 11.40 12.45
C HIS A 37 22.87 11.41 11.84
N ALA A 38 22.63 10.59 10.80
CA ALA A 38 21.35 10.50 10.16
C ALA A 38 21.04 9.08 9.67
N TYR A 39 19.86 8.59 10.03
CA TYR A 39 19.29 7.31 9.64
C TYR A 39 18.05 7.54 8.81
N LEU A 40 17.83 6.70 7.79
CA LEU A 40 16.61 6.68 7.02
C LEU A 40 16.00 5.26 7.04
N PHE A 41 14.88 5.11 7.73
CA PHE A 41 14.13 3.86 7.85
C PHE A 41 13.02 3.83 6.79
N CYS A 42 13.18 2.98 5.79
CA CYS A 42 12.25 2.82 4.67
C CYS A 42 11.47 1.51 4.81
N GLY A 43 10.24 1.47 4.34
CA GLY A 43 9.48 0.22 4.23
C GLY A 43 7.99 0.35 4.52
N PRO A 44 7.21 -0.73 4.35
CA PRO A 44 5.77 -0.71 4.50
C PRO A 44 5.29 -0.24 5.88
N ARG A 45 4.01 0.15 5.96
CA ARG A 45 3.40 0.57 7.23
C ARG A 45 3.31 -0.62 8.20
N GLY A 46 3.55 -0.37 9.49
CA GLY A 46 3.38 -1.40 10.53
C GLY A 46 4.54 -2.38 10.68
N THR A 47 5.67 -2.20 9.97
CA THR A 47 6.86 -3.07 10.03
C THR A 47 7.85 -2.73 11.14
N GLY A 48 7.57 -1.72 11.98
CA GLY A 48 8.38 -1.39 13.15
C GLY A 48 9.30 -0.18 13.01
N LYS A 49 9.30 0.59 11.92
CA LYS A 49 10.20 1.77 11.70
C LYS A 49 10.27 2.72 12.90
N THR A 50 9.15 3.32 13.26
CA THR A 50 9.07 4.29 14.37
C THR A 50 9.37 3.64 15.73
N THR A 51 9.03 2.37 15.88
CA THR A 51 9.35 1.58 17.07
C THR A 51 10.86 1.40 17.21
N THR A 52 11.53 0.97 16.14
CA THR A 52 13.01 0.83 16.11
C THR A 52 13.70 2.18 16.31
N ALA A 53 13.14 3.27 15.77
CA ALA A 53 13.64 4.63 16.03
C ALA A 53 13.62 4.99 17.52
N ARG A 54 12.53 4.68 18.21
CA ARG A 54 12.43 4.90 19.66
C ARG A 54 13.35 3.97 20.47
N ILE A 55 13.55 2.73 20.03
CA ILE A 55 14.49 1.80 20.67
C ILE A 55 15.93 2.32 20.51
N LEU A 56 16.29 2.81 19.31
CA LEU A 56 17.59 3.44 19.07
C LEU A 56 17.78 4.68 19.96
N ALA A 57 16.76 5.54 20.09
CA ALA A 57 16.81 6.68 21.00
C ALA A 57 17.02 6.22 22.47
N LYS A 58 16.31 5.19 22.92
CA LYS A 58 16.53 4.60 24.26
C LYS A 58 17.95 4.05 24.42
N ALA A 59 18.46 3.36 23.41
CA ALA A 59 19.82 2.79 23.43
C ALA A 59 20.91 3.87 23.58
N LEU A 60 20.71 5.03 22.96
CA LEU A 60 21.63 6.17 23.03
C LEU A 60 21.50 6.97 24.32
N MET A 61 20.29 7.06 24.88
CA MET A 61 19.96 7.95 26.00
C MET A 61 19.82 7.25 27.36
N CYS A 62 19.86 5.91 27.39
CA CYS A 62 19.73 5.13 28.62
C CYS A 62 20.80 5.54 29.62
N GLU A 63 20.46 5.59 30.91
CA GLU A 63 21.44 5.89 31.99
C GLU A 63 22.66 4.97 31.98
N LYS A 64 22.50 3.73 31.47
CA LYS A 64 23.59 2.76 31.29
C LYS A 64 24.28 2.87 29.92
N GLY A 65 23.86 3.81 29.07
CA GLY A 65 24.23 3.84 27.67
C GLY A 65 25.32 4.84 27.30
N PRO A 66 25.68 4.81 26.00
CA PRO A 66 25.06 4.03 24.90
C PRO A 66 25.15 2.53 25.11
N THR A 67 24.03 1.82 24.93
CA THR A 67 23.94 0.36 25.14
C THR A 67 23.04 -0.31 24.14
N ILE A 68 23.36 -1.55 23.76
CA ILE A 68 22.51 -2.38 22.89
C ILE A 68 21.26 -2.91 23.61
N GLU A 69 21.28 -2.92 24.94
CA GLU A 69 20.19 -3.39 25.79
C GLU A 69 19.76 -2.27 26.76
N PRO A 70 18.92 -1.32 26.29
CA PRO A 70 18.35 -0.31 27.15
C PRO A 70 17.50 -0.96 28.25
N ASP A 71 17.66 -0.55 29.50
CA ASP A 71 17.01 -1.23 30.61
C ASP A 71 15.48 -1.06 30.67
N GLY A 72 14.93 -0.09 29.91
CA GLY A 72 13.50 0.18 29.82
C GLY A 72 12.85 0.75 31.08
N THR A 73 13.57 0.77 32.24
CA THR A 73 13.04 1.12 33.54
C THR A 73 13.59 2.44 34.07
N CYS A 74 14.74 2.90 33.59
CA CYS A 74 15.31 4.19 34.02
C CYS A 74 14.43 5.37 33.56
N GLU A 75 14.62 6.53 34.19
CA GLU A 75 13.82 7.73 33.90
C GLU A 75 13.87 8.12 32.42
N GLU A 76 15.03 8.04 31.77
CA GLU A 76 15.21 8.38 30.38
C GLU A 76 14.44 7.40 29.45
N CYS A 77 14.56 6.09 29.69
CA CYS A 77 13.83 5.08 28.91
C CYS A 77 12.31 5.22 29.04
N GLN A 78 11.81 5.52 30.23
CA GLN A 78 10.38 5.74 30.48
C GLN A 78 9.89 7.03 29.82
N ALA A 79 10.64 8.14 29.95
CA ALA A 79 10.29 9.40 29.30
C ALA A 79 10.23 9.27 27.77
N ILE A 80 11.17 8.54 27.17
CA ILE A 80 11.15 8.25 25.72
C ILE A 80 9.94 7.38 25.34
N ALA A 81 9.62 6.36 26.12
CA ALA A 81 8.45 5.51 25.87
C ALA A 81 7.15 6.32 25.89
N GLN A 82 7.03 7.29 26.80
CA GLN A 82 5.89 8.19 26.95
C GLN A 82 5.89 9.37 25.98
N GLY A 83 7.00 9.60 25.24
CA GLY A 83 7.16 10.75 24.35
C GLY A 83 7.31 12.10 25.07
N THR A 84 7.81 12.10 26.29
CA THR A 84 7.96 13.30 27.17
C THR A 84 9.42 13.71 27.40
N HIS A 85 10.38 12.99 26.80
CA HIS A 85 11.81 13.26 26.98
C HIS A 85 12.19 14.60 26.32
N PRO A 86 12.88 15.53 27.05
CA PRO A 86 13.18 16.88 26.58
C PRO A 86 14.13 16.93 25.38
N ASP A 87 14.99 15.92 25.19
CA ASP A 87 15.97 15.87 24.11
C ASP A 87 15.65 14.79 23.04
N VAL A 88 14.47 14.18 23.08
CA VAL A 88 13.97 13.28 22.04
C VAL A 88 12.70 13.87 21.45
N TYR A 89 12.82 14.38 20.24
CA TYR A 89 11.73 15.06 19.54
C TYR A 89 11.14 14.11 18.50
N GLU A 90 9.87 13.77 18.65
CA GLU A 90 9.14 12.95 17.68
C GLU A 90 8.12 13.83 16.95
N LEU A 91 8.31 13.97 15.63
CA LEU A 91 7.43 14.72 14.73
C LEU A 91 6.75 13.75 13.75
N ASP A 92 5.44 13.85 13.64
CA ASP A 92 4.68 13.25 12.55
C ASP A 92 4.55 14.27 11.43
N ALA A 93 5.26 14.05 10.32
CA ALA A 93 5.24 14.93 9.16
C ALA A 93 3.88 14.94 8.45
N ALA A 94 3.03 13.93 8.64
CA ALA A 94 1.68 13.94 8.10
C ALA A 94 0.80 15.02 8.73
N SER A 95 1.02 15.29 10.03
CA SER A 95 0.30 16.33 10.79
C SER A 95 0.97 17.70 10.71
N ARG A 96 2.27 17.76 10.38
CA ARG A 96 3.11 18.96 10.46
C ARG A 96 3.99 19.11 9.21
N THR A 97 3.36 19.30 8.07
CA THR A 97 4.04 19.37 6.75
C THR A 97 4.80 20.68 6.47
N GLY A 98 4.49 21.75 7.22
CA GLY A 98 4.97 23.10 6.97
C GLY A 98 6.43 23.34 7.31
N VAL A 99 7.09 24.27 6.59
CA VAL A 99 8.49 24.65 6.85
C VAL A 99 8.66 25.38 8.19
N GLU A 100 7.64 26.08 8.65
CA GLU A 100 7.63 26.79 9.94
C GLU A 100 7.76 25.80 11.09
N ASN A 101 7.02 24.68 11.06
CA ASN A 101 7.11 23.66 12.10
C ASN A 101 8.53 23.06 12.18
N VAL A 102 9.15 22.78 11.04
CA VAL A 102 10.52 22.26 10.98
C VAL A 102 11.53 23.30 11.50
N ARG A 103 11.34 24.58 11.17
CA ARG A 103 12.20 25.65 11.68
C ARG A 103 12.09 25.86 13.19
N GLU A 104 10.88 25.87 13.71
CA GLU A 104 10.63 26.09 15.14
C GLU A 104 11.00 24.87 16.00
N GLU A 105 10.66 23.68 15.57
CA GLU A 105 10.82 22.49 16.38
C GLU A 105 12.22 21.85 16.24
N ILE A 106 12.87 21.99 15.08
CA ILE A 106 14.17 21.37 14.80
C ILE A 106 15.26 22.44 14.71
N ILE A 107 15.24 23.30 13.70
CA ILE A 107 16.37 24.16 13.33
C ILE A 107 16.72 25.15 14.44
N SER A 108 15.71 25.75 15.09
CA SER A 108 15.94 26.67 16.22
C SER A 108 16.57 26.00 17.45
N ARG A 109 16.38 24.68 17.59
CA ARG A 109 16.78 23.93 18.80
C ARG A 109 17.98 23.03 18.59
N VAL A 110 18.33 22.71 17.34
CA VAL A 110 19.38 21.72 17.03
C VAL A 110 20.76 22.13 17.53
N SER A 111 21.07 23.44 17.51
CA SER A 111 22.38 23.96 17.94
C SER A 111 22.58 24.00 19.45
N TYR A 112 21.52 23.87 20.22
CA TYR A 112 21.66 23.86 21.71
C TYR A 112 22.11 22.49 22.20
N ALA A 113 22.97 22.48 23.21
CA ALA A 113 23.38 21.25 23.89
C ALA A 113 22.15 20.50 24.45
N PRO A 114 22.21 19.15 24.55
CA PRO A 114 21.17 18.40 25.23
C PRO A 114 21.00 18.85 26.69
N THR A 115 19.76 18.80 27.16
CA THR A 115 19.40 19.13 28.55
C THR A 115 19.72 17.96 29.49
N ARG A 116 19.49 16.74 28.98
CA ARG A 116 19.71 15.47 29.69
C ARG A 116 20.46 14.51 28.78
N GLY A 117 21.43 13.77 29.31
CA GLY A 117 22.20 12.82 28.53
C GLY A 117 23.22 13.45 27.57
N THR A 118 23.68 12.66 26.58
CA THR A 118 24.75 13.01 25.63
C THR A 118 24.27 13.35 24.26
N TRP A 119 23.06 12.90 23.89
CA TRP A 119 22.51 13.01 22.54
C TRP A 119 21.21 13.83 22.52
N LYS A 120 20.94 14.39 21.37
CA LYS A 120 19.64 14.98 21.02
C LYS A 120 19.12 14.26 19.77
N VAL A 121 17.97 13.59 19.91
CA VAL A 121 17.43 12.71 18.86
C VAL A 121 16.19 13.31 18.24
N TYR A 122 16.17 13.41 16.91
CA TYR A 122 15.02 13.86 16.15
C TYR A 122 14.45 12.70 15.34
N ILE A 123 13.27 12.22 15.71
CA ILE A 123 12.51 11.19 14.98
C ILE A 123 11.47 11.90 14.13
N ILE A 124 11.55 11.77 12.80
CA ILE A 124 10.58 12.37 11.89
C ILE A 124 9.87 11.23 11.17
N ASP A 125 8.63 10.98 11.57
CA ASP A 125 7.81 9.93 10.97
C ASP A 125 7.10 10.45 9.73
N GLU A 126 6.87 9.56 8.75
CA GLU A 126 6.32 9.83 7.42
C GLU A 126 6.99 11.05 6.74
N VAL A 127 8.31 11.11 6.82
CA VAL A 127 9.12 12.26 6.36
C VAL A 127 8.81 12.69 4.92
N HIS A 128 8.35 11.76 4.06
CA HIS A 128 7.94 12.06 2.68
C HIS A 128 6.75 13.03 2.56
N MET A 129 6.04 13.29 3.66
CA MET A 129 4.95 14.25 3.73
C MET A 129 5.43 15.70 3.94
N LEU A 130 6.71 15.91 4.22
CA LEU A 130 7.28 17.24 4.33
C LEU A 130 7.25 17.98 2.99
N SER A 131 6.97 19.29 3.05
CA SER A 131 7.09 20.14 1.86
C SER A 131 8.54 20.25 1.38
N THR A 132 8.74 20.54 0.10
CA THR A 132 10.07 20.76 -0.48
C THR A 132 10.84 21.87 0.26
N ALA A 133 10.14 22.91 0.72
CA ALA A 133 10.74 23.98 1.51
C ALA A 133 11.21 23.50 2.89
N ALA A 134 10.49 22.55 3.52
CA ALA A 134 10.88 21.93 4.79
C ALA A 134 12.11 21.04 4.61
N PHE A 135 12.17 20.21 3.56
CA PHE A 135 13.36 19.46 3.21
C PHE A 135 14.59 20.33 3.02
N ASN A 136 14.46 21.40 2.21
CA ASN A 136 15.55 22.35 1.96
C ASN A 136 16.05 23.03 3.25
N ALA A 137 15.15 23.28 4.20
CA ALA A 137 15.53 23.83 5.49
C ALA A 137 16.34 22.84 6.35
N LEU A 138 16.02 21.55 6.27
CA LEU A 138 16.73 20.47 6.99
C LEU A 138 18.10 20.13 6.37
N LEU A 139 18.28 20.32 5.05
CA LEU A 139 19.49 19.91 4.33
C LEU A 139 20.76 20.42 5.00
N LYS A 140 20.81 21.73 5.31
CA LYS A 140 22.01 22.34 5.91
C LYS A 140 22.38 21.68 7.25
N THR A 141 21.37 21.31 8.05
CA THR A 141 21.59 20.69 9.36
C THR A 141 21.99 19.23 9.26
N ILE A 142 21.51 18.53 8.22
CA ILE A 142 21.90 17.14 7.96
C ILE A 142 23.29 17.07 7.32
N GLU A 143 23.70 18.09 6.54
CA GLU A 143 25.04 18.17 5.94
C GLU A 143 26.13 18.46 6.98
N GLU A 144 25.85 19.39 7.91
CA GLU A 144 26.77 19.82 8.96
C GLU A 144 26.10 19.66 10.33
N PRO A 145 25.85 18.42 10.77
CA PRO A 145 25.14 18.17 12.03
C PRO A 145 26.05 18.49 13.23
N PRO A 146 25.50 19.08 14.32
CA PRO A 146 26.20 19.14 15.58
C PRO A 146 26.53 17.72 16.07
N SER A 147 27.70 17.55 16.71
CA SER A 147 28.21 16.22 17.11
C SER A 147 27.31 15.46 18.09
N HIS A 148 26.39 16.15 18.76
CA HIS A 148 25.45 15.58 19.74
C HIS A 148 24.06 15.29 19.14
N VAL A 149 23.87 15.42 17.82
CA VAL A 149 22.56 15.29 17.17
C VAL A 149 22.48 14.04 16.32
N VAL A 150 21.37 13.32 16.44
CA VAL A 150 21.01 12.17 15.61
C VAL A 150 19.64 12.40 15.00
N PHE A 151 19.55 12.29 13.66
CA PHE A 151 18.29 12.29 12.93
C PHE A 151 17.87 10.88 12.60
N ILE A 152 16.60 10.53 12.81
CA ILE A 152 15.99 9.25 12.40
C ILE A 152 14.76 9.58 11.59
N LEU A 153 14.88 9.45 10.27
CA LEU A 153 13.83 9.72 9.30
C LEU A 153 13.11 8.40 8.98
N CYS A 154 11.79 8.35 9.13
CA CYS A 154 10.99 7.19 8.80
C CYS A 154 10.09 7.51 7.59
N THR A 155 9.99 6.60 6.63
CA THR A 155 9.14 6.76 5.45
C THR A 155 8.54 5.45 4.96
N THR A 156 7.31 5.52 4.46
CA THR A 156 6.70 4.43 3.70
C THR A 156 6.96 4.58 2.19
N ASP A 157 7.33 5.78 1.73
CA ASP A 157 7.60 6.07 0.32
C ASP A 157 8.97 6.75 0.14
N PRO A 158 10.05 5.98 -0.01
CA PRO A 158 11.38 6.54 -0.18
C PRO A 158 11.57 7.29 -1.50
N GLN A 159 10.70 7.05 -2.51
CA GLN A 159 10.80 7.71 -3.82
C GLN A 159 10.40 9.18 -3.75
N LYS A 160 9.59 9.57 -2.76
CA LYS A 160 9.22 10.97 -2.53
C LYS A 160 10.25 11.75 -1.71
N VAL A 161 11.23 11.09 -1.13
CA VAL A 161 12.31 11.74 -0.37
C VAL A 161 13.38 12.25 -1.35
N PRO A 162 13.79 13.52 -1.29
CA PRO A 162 14.81 14.07 -2.19
C PRO A 162 16.14 13.30 -2.11
N GLU A 163 16.77 13.07 -3.26
CA GLU A 163 18.04 12.36 -3.36
C GLU A 163 19.16 13.03 -2.53
N THR A 164 19.09 14.35 -2.38
CA THR A 164 19.99 15.12 -1.54
C THR A 164 19.94 14.73 -0.06
N ILE A 165 18.80 14.27 0.45
CA ILE A 165 18.64 13.71 1.78
C ILE A 165 19.09 12.26 1.79
N LEU A 166 18.66 11.45 0.79
CA LEU A 166 19.00 10.03 0.69
C LEU A 166 20.51 9.78 0.73
N SER A 167 21.29 10.61 0.02
CA SER A 167 22.75 10.47 -0.07
C SER A 167 23.51 10.77 1.23
N ARG A 168 22.86 11.39 2.23
CA ARG A 168 23.45 11.80 3.50
C ARG A 168 22.99 10.96 4.69
N CYS A 169 22.03 10.08 4.47
CA CYS A 169 21.47 9.21 5.50
C CYS A 169 21.93 7.77 5.32
N GLN A 170 22.19 7.10 6.43
CA GLN A 170 22.34 5.65 6.42
C GLN A 170 20.97 5.01 6.26
N ARG A 171 20.73 4.37 5.10
CA ARG A 171 19.44 3.78 4.75
C ARG A 171 19.31 2.37 5.31
N PHE A 172 18.12 2.07 5.84
CA PHE A 172 17.69 0.77 6.32
C PHE A 172 16.34 0.43 5.71
N ASP A 173 16.26 -0.68 5.01
CA ASP A 173 15.03 -1.14 4.36
C ASP A 173 14.34 -2.19 5.23
N PHE A 174 13.18 -1.84 5.79
CA PHE A 174 12.32 -2.72 6.56
C PHE A 174 11.51 -3.60 5.61
N HIS A 175 11.55 -4.89 5.83
CA HIS A 175 10.82 -5.87 5.04
C HIS A 175 9.42 -6.13 5.61
N ARG A 176 8.52 -6.67 4.78
CA ARG A 176 7.28 -7.25 5.27
C ARG A 176 7.62 -8.43 6.19
N ILE A 177 6.90 -8.53 7.29
CA ILE A 177 7.07 -9.61 8.27
C ILE A 177 6.41 -10.85 7.69
N SER A 178 7.04 -12.02 7.83
CA SER A 178 6.48 -13.29 7.34
C SER A 178 5.19 -13.66 8.09
N ILE A 179 4.31 -14.40 7.44
CA ILE A 179 3.03 -14.84 8.01
C ILE A 179 3.27 -15.64 9.27
N GLU A 180 4.22 -16.60 9.22
CA GLU A 180 4.58 -17.44 10.35
C GLU A 180 5.03 -16.64 11.57
N SER A 181 5.84 -15.58 11.35
CA SER A 181 6.31 -14.70 12.41
C SER A 181 5.17 -13.86 13.02
N ILE A 182 4.21 -13.43 12.18
CA ILE A 182 3.02 -12.72 12.66
C ILE A 182 2.15 -13.65 13.48
N VAL A 183 1.83 -14.84 12.98
CA VAL A 183 1.00 -15.85 13.69
C VAL A 183 1.62 -16.19 15.04
N ALA A 184 2.93 -16.48 15.07
CA ALA A 184 3.64 -16.76 16.31
C ALA A 184 3.53 -15.60 17.33
N ARG A 185 3.67 -14.36 16.87
CA ARG A 185 3.53 -13.19 17.76
C ARG A 185 2.10 -12.97 18.24
N LEU A 186 1.09 -13.14 17.36
CA LEU A 186 -0.31 -13.06 17.74
C LEU A 186 -0.68 -14.13 18.76
N GLY A 187 -0.21 -15.38 18.58
CA GLY A 187 -0.41 -16.45 19.54
C GLY A 187 0.18 -16.16 20.90
N ALA A 188 1.41 -15.59 20.95
CA ALA A 188 2.03 -15.15 22.20
C ALA A 188 1.20 -14.06 22.90
N VAL A 189 0.69 -13.08 22.14
CA VAL A 189 -0.19 -12.02 22.68
C VAL A 189 -1.48 -12.61 23.23
N CYS A 190 -2.14 -13.53 22.51
CA CYS A 190 -3.34 -14.21 23.00
C CYS A 190 -3.09 -14.97 24.32
N ALA A 191 -1.95 -15.65 24.41
CA ALA A 191 -1.56 -16.38 25.64
C ALA A 191 -1.34 -15.43 26.82
N GLU A 192 -0.70 -14.27 26.60
CA GLU A 192 -0.49 -13.26 27.63
C GLU A 192 -1.80 -12.55 28.08
N GLU A 193 -2.74 -12.34 27.14
CA GLU A 193 -4.06 -11.79 27.44
C GLU A 193 -5.07 -12.84 27.98
N GLY A 194 -4.70 -14.14 27.96
CA GLY A 194 -5.58 -15.22 28.38
C GLY A 194 -6.76 -15.43 27.44
N VAL A 195 -6.60 -15.13 26.15
CA VAL A 195 -7.60 -15.25 25.09
C VAL A 195 -7.49 -16.62 24.43
N GLU A 196 -8.60 -17.37 24.39
CA GLU A 196 -8.69 -18.59 23.60
C GLU A 196 -8.70 -18.24 22.09
N PHE A 197 -7.92 -18.95 21.29
CA PHE A 197 -7.83 -18.70 19.85
C PHE A 197 -7.76 -19.98 19.03
N GLU A 198 -8.26 -19.88 17.81
CA GLU A 198 -8.08 -20.89 16.75
C GLU A 198 -6.89 -20.48 15.87
N ALA A 199 -6.04 -21.45 15.51
CA ALA A 199 -4.84 -21.17 14.73
C ALA A 199 -5.19 -20.57 13.36
N GLU A 200 -6.24 -21.06 12.74
CA GLU A 200 -6.76 -20.63 11.45
C GLU A 200 -7.25 -19.17 11.47
N ALA A 201 -7.78 -18.71 12.63
CA ALA A 201 -8.17 -17.32 12.81
C ALA A 201 -6.94 -16.36 12.80
N LEU A 202 -5.86 -16.77 13.49
CA LEU A 202 -4.62 -16.00 13.51
C LEU A 202 -3.93 -16.01 12.14
N ASP A 203 -3.99 -17.12 11.43
CA ASP A 203 -3.45 -17.25 10.07
C ASP A 203 -4.20 -16.31 9.11
N LEU A 204 -5.51 -16.26 9.17
CA LEU A 204 -6.34 -15.32 8.39
C LEU A 204 -5.99 -13.85 8.69
N ILE A 205 -5.82 -13.49 9.97
CA ILE A 205 -5.39 -12.14 10.37
C ILE A 205 -4.00 -11.83 9.80
N ALA A 206 -3.07 -12.77 9.86
CA ALA A 206 -1.70 -12.59 9.39
C ALA A 206 -1.64 -12.36 7.87
N HIS A 207 -2.42 -13.11 7.10
CA HIS A 207 -2.58 -12.89 5.67
C HIS A 207 -3.13 -11.49 5.36
N ARG A 208 -4.20 -11.07 6.05
CA ARG A 208 -4.83 -9.75 5.88
C ARG A 208 -3.96 -8.58 6.33
N ALA A 209 -3.03 -8.81 7.24
CA ALA A 209 -2.12 -7.77 7.74
C ALA A 209 -1.04 -7.36 6.73
N GLU A 210 -0.87 -8.07 5.61
CA GLU A 210 0.10 -7.80 4.54
C GLU A 210 1.53 -7.57 5.04
N GLY A 211 1.94 -8.31 6.08
CA GLY A 211 3.27 -8.19 6.69
C GLY A 211 3.42 -7.02 7.66
N GLY A 212 2.33 -6.38 8.08
CA GLY A 212 2.33 -5.28 9.04
C GLY A 212 1.86 -5.71 10.44
N MET A 213 2.74 -5.85 11.42
CA MET A 213 2.41 -6.25 12.79
C MET A 213 1.36 -5.34 13.46
N ARG A 214 1.41 -4.04 13.18
CA ARG A 214 0.42 -3.09 13.72
C ARG A 214 -1.00 -3.40 13.25
N ASN A 215 -1.15 -3.70 11.96
CA ASN A 215 -2.45 -4.08 11.38
C ASN A 215 -2.93 -5.39 11.98
N ALA A 216 -2.04 -6.40 12.08
CA ALA A 216 -2.35 -7.69 12.67
C ALA A 216 -2.87 -7.57 14.11
N LEU A 217 -2.18 -6.80 14.97
CA LEU A 217 -2.61 -6.57 16.34
C LEU A 217 -3.92 -5.78 16.44
N THR A 218 -4.16 -4.84 15.53
CA THR A 218 -5.42 -4.09 15.47
C THR A 218 -6.58 -5.00 15.08
N SER A 219 -6.39 -5.85 14.06
CA SER A 219 -7.40 -6.83 13.64
C SER A 219 -7.66 -7.87 14.73
N LEU A 220 -6.63 -8.33 15.44
CA LEU A 220 -6.80 -9.23 16.59
C LEU A 220 -7.63 -8.58 17.70
N GLU A 221 -7.34 -7.32 18.05
CA GLU A 221 -8.10 -6.58 19.06
C GLU A 221 -9.59 -6.46 18.67
N GLN A 222 -9.87 -6.15 17.41
CA GLN A 222 -11.23 -6.08 16.89
C GLN A 222 -11.92 -7.43 16.95
N LEU A 223 -11.22 -8.52 16.58
CA LEU A 223 -11.75 -9.88 16.64
C LEU A 223 -12.11 -10.31 18.07
N ILE A 224 -11.21 -10.06 19.03
CA ILE A 224 -11.43 -10.36 20.45
C ILE A 224 -12.68 -9.62 20.95
N ALA A 225 -12.83 -8.34 20.57
CA ALA A 225 -13.98 -7.55 20.95
C ALA A 225 -15.28 -8.06 20.30
N TYR A 226 -15.22 -8.43 19.02
CA TYR A 226 -16.36 -8.96 18.26
C TYR A 226 -16.85 -10.30 18.79
N CYS A 227 -15.95 -11.23 19.10
CA CYS A 227 -16.26 -12.58 19.58
C CYS A 227 -16.42 -12.68 21.12
N GLY A 228 -16.43 -11.55 21.85
CA GLY A 228 -16.64 -11.55 23.29
C GLY A 228 -15.53 -12.21 24.10
N GLY A 229 -14.28 -12.07 23.68
CA GLY A 229 -13.08 -12.54 24.41
C GLY A 229 -12.44 -13.81 23.86
N LYS A 230 -12.82 -14.24 22.66
CA LYS A 230 -12.20 -15.35 21.93
C LYS A 230 -11.80 -14.90 20.52
N ALA A 231 -10.88 -15.62 19.88
CA ALA A 231 -10.52 -15.41 18.49
C ALA A 231 -10.88 -16.65 17.68
N THR A 232 -12.11 -16.69 17.12
CA THR A 232 -12.63 -17.81 16.34
C THR A 232 -12.48 -17.55 14.84
N LEU A 233 -12.36 -18.61 14.04
CA LEU A 233 -12.28 -18.53 12.60
C LEU A 233 -13.54 -17.89 11.99
N GLU A 234 -14.73 -18.33 12.43
CA GLU A 234 -16.01 -17.76 11.99
C GLU A 234 -16.09 -16.24 12.27
N GLY A 235 -15.69 -15.83 13.48
CA GLY A 235 -15.64 -14.40 13.82
C GLY A 235 -14.65 -13.64 12.98
N ALA A 236 -13.46 -14.21 12.67
CA ALA A 236 -12.47 -13.61 11.82
C ALA A 236 -12.96 -13.45 10.37
N GLN A 237 -13.62 -14.47 9.83
CA GLN A 237 -14.23 -14.42 8.50
C GLN A 237 -15.31 -13.32 8.42
N ASN A 238 -16.19 -13.26 9.39
CA ASN A 238 -17.26 -12.26 9.43
C ASN A 238 -16.74 -10.83 9.61
N LEU A 239 -15.71 -10.64 10.45
CA LEU A 239 -15.17 -9.32 10.78
C LEU A 239 -14.26 -8.76 9.69
N LEU A 240 -13.37 -9.61 9.15
CA LEU A 240 -12.38 -9.18 8.18
C LEU A 240 -12.90 -9.22 6.74
N GLY A 241 -14.17 -9.61 6.58
CA GLY A 241 -14.79 -9.70 5.27
C GLY A 241 -13.99 -10.61 4.36
N SER A 242 -13.52 -11.75 4.88
CA SER A 242 -12.94 -12.74 4.00
C SER A 242 -14.07 -13.22 3.09
N LEU A 243 -13.97 -12.86 1.82
CA LEU A 243 -14.70 -13.58 0.80
C LEU A 243 -14.39 -15.05 1.03
N ASP A 244 -15.42 -15.84 1.22
CA ASP A 244 -15.24 -17.29 1.10
C ASP A 244 -14.58 -17.51 -0.25
N ASN A 245 -13.59 -18.38 -0.29
CA ASN A 245 -12.98 -18.80 -1.55
C ASN A 245 -14.06 -19.21 -2.57
N ALA A 246 -15.24 -19.58 -2.08
CA ALA A 246 -16.43 -19.85 -2.86
C ALA A 246 -16.99 -18.60 -3.56
N ASP A 247 -17.06 -17.45 -2.88
CA ASP A 247 -17.55 -16.18 -3.45
C ASP A 247 -16.63 -15.66 -4.56
N LEU A 248 -15.29 -15.75 -4.35
CA LEU A 248 -14.32 -15.42 -5.38
C LEU A 248 -14.42 -16.35 -6.58
N SER A 249 -14.58 -17.65 -6.35
CA SER A 249 -14.74 -18.63 -7.43
C SER A 249 -16.03 -18.41 -8.21
N GLU A 250 -17.13 -18.04 -7.55
CA GLU A 250 -18.41 -17.76 -8.21
C GLU A 250 -18.30 -16.59 -9.20
N ILE A 251 -17.73 -15.46 -8.78
CA ILE A 251 -17.58 -14.32 -9.68
C ILE A 251 -16.55 -14.60 -10.79
N VAL A 252 -15.44 -15.31 -10.49
CA VAL A 252 -14.44 -15.69 -11.48
C VAL A 252 -15.05 -16.62 -12.54
N GLU A 253 -15.87 -17.59 -12.12
CA GLU A 253 -16.59 -18.47 -13.02
C GLU A 253 -17.61 -17.70 -13.89
N ALA A 254 -18.36 -16.75 -13.31
CA ALA A 254 -19.28 -15.89 -14.04
C ALA A 254 -18.55 -15.04 -15.09
N ILE A 255 -17.40 -14.45 -14.72
CA ILE A 255 -16.52 -13.73 -15.66
C ILE A 255 -16.02 -14.68 -16.73
N GLY A 256 -15.56 -15.88 -16.36
CA GLY A 256 -15.07 -16.90 -17.27
C GLY A 256 -16.08 -17.29 -18.33
N ARG A 257 -17.32 -17.52 -17.92
CA ARG A 257 -18.47 -17.84 -18.78
C ARG A 257 -19.00 -16.65 -19.56
N ARG A 258 -18.51 -15.44 -19.31
CA ARG A 258 -18.99 -14.19 -19.93
C ARG A 258 -20.46 -13.88 -19.59
N ASP A 259 -20.93 -14.30 -18.42
CA ASP A 259 -22.28 -14.03 -17.95
C ASP A 259 -22.33 -12.68 -17.22
N ALA A 260 -22.65 -11.63 -17.98
CA ALA A 260 -22.77 -10.29 -17.43
C ALA A 260 -23.89 -10.16 -16.38
N ALA A 261 -25.00 -10.92 -16.54
CA ALA A 261 -26.11 -10.84 -15.62
C ALA A 261 -25.76 -11.44 -14.26
N ALA A 262 -25.11 -12.60 -14.24
CA ALA A 262 -24.59 -13.21 -13.01
C ALA A 262 -23.60 -12.28 -12.32
N CYS A 263 -22.64 -11.68 -13.07
CA CYS A 263 -21.65 -10.76 -12.53
C CYS A 263 -22.29 -9.53 -11.86
N PHE A 264 -23.25 -8.86 -12.50
CA PHE A 264 -23.92 -7.68 -11.90
C PHE A 264 -24.80 -8.04 -10.71
N ASN A 265 -25.49 -9.18 -10.73
CA ASN A 265 -26.29 -9.65 -9.59
C ASN A 265 -25.38 -9.94 -8.37
N TRP A 266 -24.23 -10.58 -8.62
CA TRP A 266 -23.25 -10.86 -7.59
C TRP A 266 -22.74 -9.56 -6.95
N VAL A 267 -22.35 -8.55 -7.77
CA VAL A 267 -21.91 -7.24 -7.26
C VAL A 267 -22.99 -6.54 -6.44
N ALA A 268 -24.25 -6.62 -6.90
CA ALA A 268 -25.36 -6.02 -6.17
C ALA A 268 -25.51 -6.63 -4.76
N GLN A 269 -25.49 -7.97 -4.67
CA GLN A 269 -25.55 -8.69 -3.40
C GLN A 269 -24.34 -8.36 -2.51
N TYR A 270 -23.12 -8.37 -3.07
CA TYR A 270 -21.91 -8.08 -2.32
C TYR A 270 -21.92 -6.67 -1.71
N VAL A 271 -22.36 -5.66 -2.48
CA VAL A 271 -22.47 -4.28 -1.98
C VAL A 271 -23.51 -4.14 -0.87
N GLU A 272 -24.61 -4.92 -0.92
CA GLU A 272 -25.64 -4.92 0.13
C GLU A 272 -25.12 -5.47 1.47
N THR A 273 -24.11 -6.32 1.47
CA THR A 273 -23.45 -6.76 2.71
C THR A 273 -22.63 -5.68 3.40
N GLY A 274 -22.38 -4.54 2.72
CA GLY A 274 -21.52 -3.47 3.23
C GLY A 274 -20.02 -3.76 3.17
N ALA A 275 -19.63 -4.79 2.44
CA ALA A 275 -18.22 -5.19 2.29
C ALA A 275 -17.42 -4.19 1.44
N ASP A 276 -16.10 -4.14 1.67
CA ASP A 276 -15.19 -3.21 0.98
C ASP A 276 -14.84 -3.69 -0.44
N LEU A 277 -15.34 -2.96 -1.44
CA LEU A 277 -15.05 -3.23 -2.85
C LEU A 277 -13.57 -3.06 -3.22
N ALA A 278 -12.83 -2.18 -2.55
CA ALA A 278 -11.41 -2.00 -2.84
C ALA A 278 -10.60 -3.23 -2.41
N GLN A 279 -10.96 -3.81 -1.25
CA GLN A 279 -10.39 -5.06 -0.76
C GLN A 279 -10.77 -6.22 -1.69
N PHE A 280 -12.04 -6.29 -2.10
CA PHE A 280 -12.51 -7.31 -3.06
C PHE A 280 -11.70 -7.29 -4.37
N VAL A 281 -11.51 -6.12 -4.96
CA VAL A 281 -10.71 -5.99 -6.20
C VAL A 281 -9.27 -6.43 -5.99
N HIS A 282 -8.72 -6.18 -4.80
CA HIS A 282 -7.37 -6.66 -4.46
C HIS A 282 -7.32 -8.19 -4.41
N ASP A 283 -8.27 -8.82 -3.71
CA ASP A 283 -8.34 -10.29 -3.56
C ASP A 283 -8.60 -10.95 -4.94
N LEU A 284 -9.48 -10.36 -5.76
CA LEU A 284 -9.71 -10.82 -7.13
C LEU A 284 -8.46 -10.70 -8.01
N ALA A 285 -7.68 -9.62 -7.86
CA ALA A 285 -6.43 -9.46 -8.59
C ALA A 285 -5.38 -10.51 -8.21
N GLU A 286 -5.24 -10.83 -6.91
CA GLU A 286 -4.34 -11.90 -6.46
C GLU A 286 -4.80 -13.28 -6.92
N HIS A 287 -6.10 -13.55 -6.93
CA HIS A 287 -6.66 -14.79 -7.45
C HIS A 287 -6.36 -14.95 -8.97
N VAL A 288 -6.66 -13.92 -9.77
CA VAL A 288 -6.38 -13.92 -11.22
C VAL A 288 -4.87 -14.00 -11.49
N ARG A 289 -4.04 -13.37 -10.67
CA ARG A 289 -2.57 -13.47 -10.77
C ARG A 289 -2.11 -14.92 -10.54
N THR A 290 -2.69 -15.58 -9.56
CA THR A 290 -2.38 -17.00 -9.28
C THR A 290 -2.77 -17.89 -10.45
N LEU A 291 -3.97 -17.69 -11.04
CA LEU A 291 -4.39 -18.37 -12.26
C LEU A 291 -3.44 -18.11 -13.44
N TYR A 292 -3.00 -16.86 -13.60
CA TYR A 292 -2.05 -16.50 -14.65
C TYR A 292 -0.69 -17.19 -14.47
N LEU A 293 -0.16 -17.23 -13.24
CA LEU A 293 1.09 -17.94 -12.94
C LEU A 293 0.97 -19.44 -13.21
N MET A 294 -0.15 -20.08 -12.82
CA MET A 294 -0.42 -21.49 -13.11
C MET A 294 -0.52 -21.75 -14.62
N SER A 295 -1.08 -20.80 -15.38
CA SER A 295 -1.19 -20.92 -16.85
C SER A 295 0.15 -20.81 -17.57
N MET A 296 1.08 -19.98 -17.05
CA MET A 296 2.39 -19.71 -17.66
C MET A 296 3.47 -20.71 -17.26
N ALA A 297 3.55 -21.05 -15.98
CA ALA A 297 4.63 -21.85 -15.42
C ALA A 297 4.24 -23.33 -15.19
N GLY A 298 2.99 -23.68 -15.44
CA GLY A 298 2.46 -25.03 -15.27
C GLY A 298 1.86 -25.26 -13.89
N LEU A 299 1.23 -26.43 -13.73
CA LEU A 299 0.48 -26.78 -12.52
C LEU A 299 1.39 -27.16 -11.32
N ASP A 300 2.69 -27.38 -11.56
CA ASP A 300 3.66 -27.82 -10.56
C ASP A 300 4.37 -26.68 -9.83
N VAL A 301 3.99 -25.44 -10.08
CA VAL A 301 4.58 -24.28 -9.40
C VAL A 301 4.23 -24.32 -7.91
N GLU A 302 5.24 -24.13 -7.07
CA GLU A 302 5.07 -23.93 -5.63
C GLU A 302 4.38 -22.57 -5.38
N LEU A 303 3.08 -22.60 -5.19
CA LEU A 303 2.26 -21.46 -4.81
C LEU A 303 1.82 -21.64 -3.35
N GLN A 304 1.75 -20.56 -2.61
CA GLN A 304 1.25 -20.57 -1.23
C GLN A 304 -0.28 -20.63 -1.20
N ILE A 305 -0.84 -21.72 -1.77
CA ILE A 305 -2.29 -22.01 -1.80
C ILE A 305 -2.57 -23.39 -1.25
N SER A 306 -3.75 -23.57 -0.63
CA SER A 306 -4.18 -24.90 -0.17
C SER A 306 -4.46 -25.83 -1.34
N GLU A 307 -4.37 -27.14 -1.10
CA GLU A 307 -4.63 -28.17 -2.13
C GLU A 307 -6.10 -28.12 -2.62
N SER A 308 -7.04 -27.77 -1.73
CA SER A 308 -8.44 -27.55 -2.09
C SER A 308 -8.60 -26.39 -3.07
N MET A 309 -7.94 -25.24 -2.79
CA MET A 309 -7.97 -24.09 -3.68
C MET A 309 -7.30 -24.38 -5.02
N ARG A 310 -6.19 -25.11 -5.03
CA ARG A 310 -5.52 -25.53 -6.26
C ARG A 310 -6.46 -26.32 -7.18
N THR A 311 -7.24 -27.23 -6.61
CA THR A 311 -8.21 -28.03 -7.38
C THR A 311 -9.29 -27.17 -8.02
N VAL A 312 -9.83 -26.17 -7.30
CA VAL A 312 -10.81 -25.21 -7.82
C VAL A 312 -10.19 -24.37 -8.96
N MET A 313 -9.02 -23.81 -8.75
CA MET A 313 -8.31 -22.99 -9.74
C MET A 313 -7.97 -23.75 -11.03
N ILE A 314 -7.65 -25.04 -10.95
CA ILE A 314 -7.47 -25.89 -12.14
C ILE A 314 -8.78 -25.99 -12.96
N GLY A 315 -9.93 -26.00 -12.28
CA GLY A 315 -11.24 -25.95 -12.93
C GLY A 315 -11.48 -24.63 -13.65
N GLU A 316 -11.16 -23.52 -12.99
CA GLU A 316 -11.32 -22.16 -13.49
C GLU A 316 -10.41 -21.85 -14.69
N LEU A 317 -9.16 -22.34 -14.67
CA LEU A 317 -8.20 -22.17 -15.78
C LEU A 317 -8.75 -22.63 -17.14
N LYS A 318 -9.68 -23.57 -17.17
CA LYS A 318 -10.30 -24.04 -18.43
C LYS A 318 -11.17 -22.97 -19.09
N LEU A 319 -11.59 -21.96 -18.33
CA LEU A 319 -12.47 -20.89 -18.80
C LEU A 319 -11.70 -19.70 -19.37
N PHE A 320 -10.38 -19.65 -19.17
CA PHE A 320 -9.55 -18.49 -19.52
C PHE A 320 -8.37 -18.88 -20.40
N GLY A 321 -8.08 -18.03 -21.40
CA GLY A 321 -6.79 -18.02 -22.11
C GLY A 321 -5.78 -17.14 -21.40
N GLN A 322 -4.50 -17.30 -21.74
CA GLN A 322 -3.41 -16.52 -21.13
C GLN A 322 -3.55 -15.01 -21.37
N ASP A 323 -3.89 -14.63 -22.59
CA ASP A 323 -4.08 -13.22 -22.99
C ASP A 323 -5.24 -12.58 -22.21
N ARG A 324 -6.31 -13.35 -21.96
CA ARG A 324 -7.44 -12.88 -21.18
C ARG A 324 -7.08 -12.65 -19.72
N LEU A 325 -6.33 -13.56 -19.09
CA LEU A 325 -5.85 -13.40 -17.72
C LEU A 325 -4.90 -12.19 -17.59
N SER A 326 -3.98 -12.03 -18.53
CA SER A 326 -3.08 -10.88 -18.58
C SER A 326 -3.85 -9.56 -18.67
N ARG A 327 -4.84 -9.48 -19.58
CA ARG A 327 -5.70 -8.29 -19.71
C ARG A 327 -6.52 -8.02 -18.45
N MET A 328 -7.07 -9.05 -17.81
CA MET A 328 -7.81 -8.89 -16.54
C MET A 328 -6.91 -8.30 -15.45
N LEU A 329 -5.65 -8.72 -15.35
CA LEU A 329 -4.69 -8.14 -14.39
C LEU A 329 -4.44 -6.66 -14.64
N VAL A 330 -4.31 -6.24 -15.88
CA VAL A 330 -4.16 -4.81 -16.23
C VAL A 330 -5.40 -4.03 -15.81
N LEU A 331 -6.60 -4.51 -16.17
CA LEU A 331 -7.86 -3.86 -15.81
C LEU A 331 -8.05 -3.76 -14.28
N LEU A 332 -7.76 -4.84 -13.54
CA LEU A 332 -7.86 -4.86 -12.07
C LEU A 332 -6.84 -3.91 -11.43
N GLY A 333 -5.62 -3.82 -11.99
CA GLY A 333 -4.62 -2.86 -11.54
C GLY A 333 -5.05 -1.39 -11.72
N ASP A 334 -5.73 -1.08 -12.80
CA ASP A 334 -6.25 0.28 -13.05
C ASP A 334 -7.44 0.60 -12.16
N VAL A 335 -8.38 -0.34 -12.01
CA VAL A 335 -9.52 -0.22 -11.09
C VAL A 335 -9.07 -0.04 -9.64
N SER A 336 -8.05 -0.77 -9.18
CA SER A 336 -7.50 -0.62 -7.84
C SER A 336 -6.97 0.79 -7.57
N LYS A 337 -6.43 1.49 -8.59
CA LYS A 337 -6.01 2.89 -8.48
C LYS A 337 -7.22 3.83 -8.47
N GLU A 338 -8.18 3.60 -9.36
CA GLU A 338 -9.37 4.43 -9.49
C GLU A 338 -10.27 4.36 -8.25
N LEU A 339 -10.45 3.19 -7.65
CA LEU A 339 -11.28 3.01 -6.43
C LEU A 339 -10.80 3.86 -5.25
N ARG A 340 -9.50 4.14 -5.15
CA ARG A 340 -8.93 4.96 -4.06
C ARG A 340 -9.38 6.43 -4.10
N VAL A 341 -9.77 6.92 -5.28
CA VAL A 341 -10.14 8.33 -5.50
C VAL A 341 -11.59 8.48 -5.99
N SER A 342 -12.27 7.39 -6.29
CA SER A 342 -13.63 7.38 -6.83
C SER A 342 -14.67 7.75 -5.77
N SER A 343 -15.57 8.66 -6.11
CA SER A 343 -16.76 8.96 -5.31
C SER A 343 -17.87 7.89 -5.43
N ASN A 344 -17.78 7.00 -6.42
CA ASN A 344 -18.72 5.91 -6.63
C ASN A 344 -17.98 4.60 -6.97
N PRO A 345 -17.45 3.90 -5.95
CA PRO A 345 -16.68 2.67 -6.11
C PRO A 345 -17.44 1.57 -6.88
N ARG A 346 -18.75 1.44 -6.63
CA ARG A 346 -19.59 0.46 -7.30
C ARG A 346 -19.61 0.66 -8.82
N LEU A 347 -19.89 1.86 -9.27
CA LEU A 347 -19.93 2.17 -10.71
C LEU A 347 -18.57 1.94 -11.38
N THR A 348 -17.47 2.35 -10.73
CA THR A 348 -16.12 2.13 -11.23
C THR A 348 -15.85 0.65 -11.45
N PHE A 349 -16.22 -0.20 -10.50
CA PHE A 349 -16.04 -1.65 -10.60
C PHE A 349 -16.96 -2.28 -11.66
N GLU A 350 -18.25 -1.88 -11.75
CA GLU A 350 -19.20 -2.39 -12.73
C GLU A 350 -18.74 -2.07 -14.19
N ILE A 351 -18.14 -0.90 -14.42
CA ILE A 351 -17.55 -0.54 -15.73
C ILE A 351 -16.39 -1.48 -16.07
N ALA A 352 -15.48 -1.71 -15.13
CA ALA A 352 -14.36 -2.62 -15.34
C ALA A 352 -14.83 -4.06 -15.59
N LEU A 353 -15.79 -4.52 -14.80
CA LEU A 353 -16.40 -5.84 -14.97
C LEU A 353 -17.01 -6.01 -16.36
N THR A 354 -17.68 -4.96 -16.88
CA THR A 354 -18.19 -4.96 -18.24
C THR A 354 -17.07 -5.18 -19.27
N ARG A 355 -15.92 -4.54 -19.11
CA ARG A 355 -14.75 -4.69 -19.99
C ARG A 355 -14.13 -6.09 -19.89
N MET A 356 -14.13 -6.72 -18.69
CA MET A 356 -13.63 -8.09 -18.49
C MET A 356 -14.55 -9.14 -19.13
N VAL A 357 -15.88 -8.93 -19.05
CA VAL A 357 -16.88 -9.88 -19.57
C VAL A 357 -17.11 -9.72 -21.07
N ARG A 358 -17.08 -8.47 -21.57
CA ARG A 358 -17.36 -8.14 -22.99
C ARG A 358 -16.17 -7.43 -23.64
N PRO A 359 -15.13 -8.16 -24.07
CA PRO A 359 -13.97 -7.57 -24.75
C PRO A 359 -14.33 -6.93 -26.08
N GLU A 360 -15.49 -7.27 -26.66
CA GLU A 360 -15.97 -6.71 -27.93
C GLU A 360 -16.24 -5.20 -27.87
N SER A 361 -16.53 -4.68 -26.69
CA SER A 361 -16.77 -3.25 -26.47
C SER A 361 -15.47 -2.45 -26.24
N ASP A 362 -14.34 -3.14 -26.14
CA ASP A 362 -13.03 -2.54 -25.90
C ASP A 362 -12.19 -2.58 -27.18
N LEU A 363 -11.62 -1.44 -27.58
CA LEU A 363 -10.81 -1.28 -28.79
C LEU A 363 -9.30 -1.34 -28.50
N THR A 364 -8.91 -1.82 -27.34
CA THR A 364 -7.50 -2.02 -27.00
C THR A 364 -6.89 -3.18 -27.80
N LEU A 365 -5.57 -3.15 -28.01
CA LEU A 365 -4.84 -4.21 -28.71
C LEU A 365 -4.98 -5.55 -27.99
N GLU A 366 -5.00 -5.51 -26.67
CA GLU A 366 -5.17 -6.67 -25.80
C GLU A 366 -6.56 -7.32 -25.98
N ALA A 367 -7.61 -6.50 -26.12
CA ALA A 367 -8.96 -6.99 -26.38
C ALA A 367 -9.08 -7.61 -27.79
N LEU A 368 -8.35 -7.07 -28.78
CA LEU A 368 -8.28 -7.63 -30.11
C LEU A 368 -7.52 -8.98 -30.12
N ALA A 369 -6.43 -9.09 -29.39
CA ALA A 369 -5.68 -10.34 -29.24
C ALA A 369 -6.57 -11.44 -28.62
N GLU A 370 -7.31 -11.14 -27.54
CA GLU A 370 -8.25 -12.07 -26.93
C GLU A 370 -9.33 -12.55 -27.91
N ARG A 371 -9.82 -11.65 -28.79
CA ARG A 371 -10.80 -12.02 -29.81
C ARG A 371 -10.22 -12.97 -30.87
N VAL A 372 -8.97 -12.75 -31.27
CA VAL A 372 -8.26 -13.64 -32.19
C VAL A 372 -8.11 -15.04 -31.58
N GLU A 373 -7.61 -15.11 -30.33
CA GLU A 373 -7.45 -16.37 -29.61
C GLU A 373 -8.77 -17.15 -29.47
N GLU A 374 -9.86 -16.44 -29.15
CA GLU A 374 -11.20 -17.06 -29.08
C GLU A 374 -11.70 -17.57 -30.42
N LEU A 375 -11.48 -16.84 -31.50
CA LEU A 375 -11.84 -17.28 -32.86
C LEU A 375 -11.04 -18.50 -33.29
N GLU A 376 -9.73 -18.53 -32.98
CA GLU A 376 -8.87 -19.69 -33.25
C GLU A 376 -9.31 -20.91 -32.45
N ARG A 377 -9.69 -20.74 -31.17
CA ARG A 377 -10.23 -21.81 -30.33
C ARG A 377 -11.54 -22.38 -30.91
N ARG A 378 -12.47 -21.51 -31.37
CA ARG A 378 -13.72 -21.93 -32.01
C ARG A 378 -13.46 -22.65 -33.32
N LEU A 379 -12.52 -22.19 -34.12
CA LEU A 379 -12.12 -22.85 -35.38
C LEU A 379 -11.52 -24.24 -35.12
N SER A 380 -10.70 -24.40 -34.12
CA SER A 380 -10.11 -25.68 -33.73
C SER A 380 -11.17 -26.69 -33.25
N MET A 381 -12.18 -26.23 -32.50
CA MET A 381 -13.31 -27.07 -32.11
C MET A 381 -14.18 -27.51 -33.27
N LEU A 382 -14.41 -26.63 -34.24
CA LEU A 382 -15.16 -26.93 -35.47
C LEU A 382 -14.36 -27.86 -36.38
N GLY A 383 -13.04 -27.69 -36.47
CA GLY A 383 -12.15 -28.56 -37.26
C GLY A 383 -12.11 -30.00 -36.73
N ASN A 384 -12.21 -30.20 -35.42
CA ASN A 384 -12.27 -31.55 -34.82
C ASN A 384 -13.65 -32.23 -34.97
N ALA A 385 -14.71 -31.47 -35.29
CA ALA A 385 -16.05 -32.02 -35.53
C ALA A 385 -16.23 -32.54 -36.95
N SER A 386 -15.30 -32.26 -37.85
CA SER A 386 -15.34 -32.68 -39.26
C SER A 386 -14.29 -33.75 -39.54
N SER A 387 -14.35 -34.88 -38.86
CA SER A 387 -13.71 -36.11 -39.36
C SER A 387 -14.55 -36.61 -40.52
N PRO A 388 -14.00 -36.74 -41.75
CA PRO A 388 -14.74 -37.33 -42.86
C PRO A 388 -14.97 -38.81 -42.55
N ALA A 389 -16.21 -39.20 -42.44
CA ALA A 389 -16.59 -40.61 -42.46
C ALA A 389 -15.97 -41.28 -43.72
N GLU A 390 -15.21 -42.31 -43.45
CA GLU A 390 -14.61 -43.23 -44.42
C GLU A 390 -15.67 -43.75 -45.35
N VAL A 391 -15.71 -43.23 -46.60
CA VAL A 391 -16.55 -43.76 -47.65
C VAL A 391 -15.75 -44.89 -48.33
N ALA A 392 -16.18 -46.13 -48.11
CA ALA A 392 -15.70 -47.33 -48.79
C ALA A 392 -15.88 -47.23 -50.31
N PRO A 393 -14.95 -47.78 -51.12
CA PRO A 393 -15.06 -47.71 -52.57
C PRO A 393 -16.03 -48.80 -53.10
N SER A 394 -17.12 -48.39 -53.73
CA SER A 394 -17.95 -49.31 -54.50
C SER A 394 -17.88 -48.99 -56.00
N ALA A 395 -17.36 -50.01 -56.72
CA ALA A 395 -17.68 -50.47 -58.08
C ALA A 395 -17.80 -49.46 -59.24
N SER A 396 -16.86 -49.64 -60.13
CA SER A 396 -16.83 -49.26 -61.55
C SER A 396 -18.13 -49.50 -62.34
N VAL A 397 -18.62 -48.47 -63.03
CA VAL A 397 -19.42 -48.63 -64.24
C VAL A 397 -18.83 -47.73 -65.32
N ARG A 398 -18.40 -48.35 -66.45
CA ARG A 398 -18.02 -47.71 -67.69
C ARG A 398 -19.29 -47.44 -68.50
N VAL A 399 -19.35 -46.31 -69.15
CA VAL A 399 -19.98 -46.00 -70.51
C VAL A 399 -19.78 -44.47 -70.61
N GLY A 400 -19.06 -43.85 -71.53
CA GLY A 400 -19.11 -43.89 -72.94
C GLY A 400 -19.55 -42.54 -73.46
N GLY A 401 -18.64 -41.78 -74.08
CA GLY A 401 -18.96 -40.93 -75.24
C GLY A 401 -19.49 -39.53 -75.00
N GLY A 402 -18.81 -38.56 -75.56
CA GLY A 402 -19.42 -37.33 -76.02
C GLY A 402 -18.79 -36.01 -75.56
N ALA A 403 -17.79 -35.57 -76.29
CA ALA A 403 -17.43 -34.15 -76.30
C ALA A 403 -18.44 -33.32 -77.02
N PRO A 404 -18.69 -32.10 -76.73
CA PRO A 404 -18.31 -31.04 -77.67
C PRO A 404 -17.53 -29.90 -77.09
N GLN A 405 -16.61 -29.44 -77.91
CA GLN A 405 -15.87 -28.19 -77.85
C GLN A 405 -16.81 -27.00 -77.92
N TYR A 406 -16.37 -25.92 -77.37
CA TYR A 406 -16.45 -24.49 -77.73
C TYR A 406 -16.12 -23.68 -76.47
N ALA A 407 -15.40 -22.60 -76.42
CA ALA A 407 -14.62 -21.78 -77.35
C ALA A 407 -13.80 -20.85 -76.44
N ALA A 408 -12.56 -20.66 -76.70
CA ALA A 408 -11.70 -19.70 -76.11
C ALA A 408 -12.01 -18.28 -76.57
N VAL A 409 -11.99 -17.30 -75.70
CA VAL A 409 -11.83 -15.88 -76.05
C VAL A 409 -10.80 -15.28 -75.08
N PRO A 410 -9.94 -14.37 -75.57
CA PRO A 410 -8.54 -14.27 -75.09
C PRO A 410 -8.27 -13.28 -73.99
N ALA A 411 -7.17 -13.52 -73.33
CA ALA A 411 -6.50 -12.66 -72.40
C ALA A 411 -6.01 -11.35 -73.03
N GLN A 412 -6.19 -10.25 -72.36
CA GLN A 412 -5.35 -9.06 -72.56
C GLN A 412 -4.44 -8.90 -71.33
N SER A 413 -3.19 -9.18 -71.62
CA SER A 413 -2.04 -8.90 -70.80
C SER A 413 -1.68 -7.42 -70.86
N THR A 414 -1.52 -6.76 -69.72
CA THR A 414 -0.61 -5.63 -69.65
C THR A 414 0.35 -5.85 -68.48
N SER A 415 1.52 -6.21 -68.88
CA SER A 415 2.73 -6.28 -68.07
C SER A 415 3.23 -4.88 -67.74
N HIS A 416 3.59 -4.65 -66.51
CA HIS A 416 4.78 -3.85 -66.19
C HIS A 416 5.39 -4.38 -64.90
N ALA A 417 6.53 -4.98 -65.03
CA ALA A 417 7.46 -5.31 -64.00
C ALA A 417 8.76 -4.48 -64.23
N PRO A 418 9.80 -4.63 -63.43
CA PRO A 418 10.28 -3.61 -62.51
C PRO A 418 11.68 -3.08 -62.88
N SER A 419 12.13 -2.03 -62.25
CA SER A 419 13.52 -1.61 -62.32
C SER A 419 14.00 -1.15 -60.96
N ALA A 420 14.98 -1.83 -60.40
CA ALA A 420 15.96 -1.39 -59.48
C ALA A 420 17.33 -1.48 -60.23
N PRO A 421 18.42 -1.09 -59.65
CA PRO A 421 18.84 0.07 -58.81
C PRO A 421 19.99 0.87 -59.42
N VAL A 422 20.33 2.03 -58.95
CA VAL A 422 21.72 2.57 -59.06
C VAL A 422 22.04 3.40 -57.83
N ALA A 423 23.28 3.18 -57.42
CA ALA A 423 23.94 3.74 -56.26
C ALA A 423 24.69 5.05 -56.55
N ALA A 424 25.09 5.70 -55.49
CA ALA A 424 26.27 6.55 -55.25
C ALA A 424 26.19 8.05 -55.64
N SER A 425 26.39 8.90 -54.75
CA SER A 425 27.59 9.63 -54.30
C SER A 425 27.29 11.05 -53.81
N ALA A 426 27.76 11.29 -52.63
CA ALA A 426 28.50 12.43 -52.11
C ALA A 426 28.23 13.88 -52.60
N GLY A 427 28.06 14.74 -51.61
CA GLY A 427 28.39 16.15 -51.78
C GLY A 427 27.61 17.15 -50.92
N SER A 428 28.16 17.44 -49.78
CA SER A 428 28.44 18.74 -49.13
C SER A 428 27.39 19.84 -49.06
N SER A 429 27.29 20.33 -47.86
CA SER A 429 27.24 21.76 -47.46
C SER A 429 25.90 22.52 -47.55
N GLY A 430 25.56 23.13 -46.42
CA GLY A 430 24.82 24.37 -46.40
C GLY A 430 23.67 24.47 -45.40
N GLN A 431 23.96 24.91 -44.26
CA GLN A 431 23.33 25.71 -43.22
C GLN A 431 22.03 26.50 -43.58
N PRO A 432 21.42 27.25 -42.63
CA PRO A 432 20.38 26.74 -41.72
C PRO A 432 19.03 27.51 -41.83
N ALA A 433 18.13 27.12 -40.93
CA ALA A 433 16.78 27.63 -40.67
C ALA A 433 16.50 29.14 -40.78
N PRO A 434 15.25 29.54 -40.69
CA PRO A 434 14.97 30.65 -39.77
C PRO A 434 13.89 30.33 -38.74
N SER A 435 14.23 30.76 -37.52
CA SER A 435 13.41 30.86 -36.34
C SER A 435 12.30 31.90 -36.52
N ALA A 436 11.09 31.57 -36.09
CA ALA A 436 10.03 32.53 -35.89
C ALA A 436 10.15 33.16 -34.50
N GLN A 437 10.38 34.47 -34.46
CA GLN A 437 10.39 35.33 -33.29
C GLN A 437 8.98 35.75 -32.89
N VAL A 438 8.71 35.66 -31.58
CA VAL A 438 7.56 36.32 -30.90
C VAL A 438 8.04 37.70 -30.41
N PRO A 439 7.28 38.78 -30.58
CA PRO A 439 7.71 40.11 -30.15
C PRO A 439 7.45 40.34 -28.65
N ALA A 440 8.48 40.81 -27.97
CA ALA A 440 8.42 41.40 -26.63
C ALA A 440 7.85 42.81 -26.70
N ALA A 441 6.88 43.13 -25.85
CA ALA A 441 6.34 44.45 -25.65
C ALA A 441 7.11 45.20 -24.55
N LEU A 442 7.47 46.43 -24.86
CA LEU A 442 8.22 47.43 -24.11
C LEU A 442 7.66 47.65 -22.68
N VAL A 443 8.61 47.78 -21.76
CA VAL A 443 8.44 48.49 -20.49
C VAL A 443 8.77 49.96 -20.73
N ALA A 444 7.84 50.85 -20.41
CA ALA A 444 8.10 52.28 -20.21
C ALA A 444 7.80 52.62 -18.74
N GLN A 445 8.82 53.06 -18.05
CA GLN A 445 8.72 53.79 -16.77
C GLN A 445 8.15 55.19 -17.05
N ASP A 446 7.22 55.63 -16.22
CA ASP A 446 7.17 57.05 -15.86
C ASP A 446 6.66 57.25 -14.43
N ALA A 447 7.39 58.04 -13.71
CA ALA A 447 7.15 58.47 -12.35
C ALA A 447 6.26 59.70 -12.34
N SER A 448 5.20 59.70 -11.56
CA SER A 448 4.77 60.90 -10.78
C SER A 448 3.46 60.56 -10.03
N GLY A 449 3.47 60.84 -8.75
CA GLY A 449 2.37 60.62 -7.84
C GLY A 449 1.16 61.51 -8.07
N ARG A 450 0.03 61.00 -7.66
CA ARG A 450 -1.05 61.73 -6.94
C ARG A 450 -2.12 60.75 -6.46
N ASN A 451 -2.47 60.92 -5.17
CA ASN A 451 -3.62 60.30 -4.51
C ASN A 451 -4.93 60.57 -5.26
N ALA A 452 -5.71 59.52 -5.48
CA ALA A 452 -7.14 59.65 -5.74
C ALA A 452 -7.90 58.57 -4.98
N ALA A 453 -8.73 59.04 -4.07
CA ALA A 453 -9.65 58.24 -3.27
C ALA A 453 -10.75 57.62 -4.14
N TRP A 454 -11.06 56.35 -3.87
CA TRP A 454 -12.22 55.67 -4.44
C TRP A 454 -13.39 55.70 -3.44
N PRO A 455 -14.64 55.85 -3.89
CA PRO A 455 -15.79 55.96 -3.00
C PRO A 455 -16.20 54.56 -2.47
N GLN A 456 -16.54 54.53 -1.17
CA GLN A 456 -17.10 53.40 -0.47
C GLN A 456 -18.53 53.13 -0.94
N GLY A 457 -18.75 52.00 -1.61
CA GLY A 457 -20.06 51.41 -1.84
C GLY A 457 -20.36 50.43 -0.74
N SER A 458 -21.36 50.70 0.06
CA SER A 458 -21.89 49.84 1.13
C SER A 458 -22.57 48.62 0.54
N VAL A 459 -22.02 47.45 0.81
CA VAL A 459 -22.72 46.16 0.59
C VAL A 459 -22.90 45.51 1.96
N SER A 460 -24.17 45.38 2.34
CA SER A 460 -24.62 44.75 3.59
C SER A 460 -24.21 43.27 3.66
N ALA A 461 -23.55 42.89 4.72
CA ALA A 461 -23.24 41.51 5.05
C ALA A 461 -24.51 40.74 5.53
N PRO A 462 -24.68 39.49 5.20
CA PRO A 462 -25.77 38.65 5.77
C PRO A 462 -25.47 38.27 7.22
N VAL A 463 -26.51 38.42 8.03
CA VAL A 463 -26.58 38.15 9.45
C VAL A 463 -26.40 36.59 9.68
N ALA A 464 -25.43 36.24 10.52
CA ALA A 464 -25.26 34.85 11.00
C ALA A 464 -26.32 34.55 12.07
N PRO A 465 -26.88 33.33 12.10
CA PRO A 465 -27.82 32.94 13.16
C PRO A 465 -27.12 32.72 14.49
N SER A 466 -27.71 33.26 15.54
CA SER A 466 -27.27 33.19 16.93
C SER A 466 -27.26 31.75 17.44
N ALA A 467 -26.17 31.35 18.08
CA ALA A 467 -26.07 30.09 18.82
C ALA A 467 -26.94 30.13 20.09
N PRO A 468 -27.57 29.01 20.52
CA PRO A 468 -28.34 28.97 21.75
C PRO A 468 -27.40 29.03 22.97
N GLN A 469 -27.76 29.90 23.95
CA GLN A 469 -27.09 30.01 25.22
C GLN A 469 -27.43 28.77 26.10
N MET A 470 -26.38 28.09 26.58
CA MET A 470 -26.52 27.05 27.63
C MET A 470 -26.72 27.72 29.00
N PRO A 471 -27.57 27.14 29.87
CA PRO A 471 -27.73 27.62 31.26
C PRO A 471 -26.50 27.31 32.10
N PRO A 472 -26.22 28.07 33.17
CA PRO A 472 -25.02 27.90 34.00
C PRO A 472 -25.04 26.58 34.77
N ALA A 473 -23.90 25.87 34.75
CA ALA A 473 -23.68 24.65 35.49
C ALA A 473 -23.69 24.89 36.98
N VAL A 474 -24.52 24.13 37.69
CA VAL A 474 -24.55 24.06 39.15
C VAL A 474 -23.39 23.20 39.61
N ALA A 475 -22.49 23.76 40.42
CA ALA A 475 -21.38 23.05 41.03
C ALA A 475 -21.85 22.00 42.04
N PRO A 476 -21.35 20.77 42.02
CA PRO A 476 -21.62 19.80 43.06
C PRO A 476 -20.88 20.13 44.36
N SER A 477 -21.63 20.18 45.46
CA SER A 477 -21.15 20.31 46.84
C SER A 477 -20.38 19.04 47.23
N VAL A 478 -19.14 19.23 47.70
CA VAL A 478 -18.27 18.19 48.28
C VAL A 478 -18.74 17.86 49.71
N PRO A 479 -18.96 16.58 50.07
CA PRO A 479 -19.19 16.19 51.46
C PRO A 479 -17.85 16.17 52.19
N GLN A 480 -17.78 16.89 53.33
CA GLN A 480 -16.70 16.81 54.32
C GLN A 480 -16.69 15.42 54.96
N ALA A 481 -15.59 14.69 54.78
CA ALA A 481 -15.30 13.47 55.53
C ALA A 481 -14.62 13.82 56.85
N SER A 482 -15.28 13.43 57.92
CA SER A 482 -14.77 13.49 59.31
C SER A 482 -13.59 12.50 59.48
N ALA A 483 -12.49 12.99 60.05
CA ALA A 483 -11.30 12.21 60.41
C ALA A 483 -11.59 11.23 61.57
N PRO A 484 -11.06 10.00 61.54
CA PRO A 484 -11.09 9.13 62.71
C PRO A 484 -9.88 9.44 63.62
N THR A 485 -10.18 9.60 64.89
CA THR A 485 -9.26 9.75 66.01
C THR A 485 -8.45 8.44 66.22
N LEU A 486 -7.15 8.50 66.14
CA LEU A 486 -6.21 7.45 66.54
C LEU A 486 -6.10 7.38 68.05
N ALA A 487 -6.58 6.27 68.65
CA ALA A 487 -6.30 5.88 70.00
C ALA A 487 -4.90 5.22 70.12
N VAL A 488 -4.04 5.82 70.91
CA VAL A 488 -2.74 5.29 71.30
C VAL A 488 -2.96 4.23 72.41
N GLN A 489 -2.44 3.01 72.20
CA GLN A 489 -2.24 2.04 73.28
C GLN A 489 -0.76 1.74 73.43
N PRO A 490 -0.29 1.54 74.70
CA PRO A 490 1.10 1.47 75.00
C PRO A 490 1.71 0.06 74.87
N ALA A 491 3.04 0.05 74.69
CA ALA A 491 3.90 -1.10 74.57
C ALA A 491 3.82 -2.07 75.76
N GLY A 492 3.68 -3.36 75.48
CA GLY A 492 3.93 -4.47 76.39
C GLY A 492 5.17 -5.23 75.96
N SER A 493 6.20 -5.17 76.79
CA SER A 493 7.41 -6.01 76.84
C SER A 493 7.03 -7.46 77.15
N PHE A 494 7.60 -8.46 76.42
CA PHE A 494 8.03 -9.72 77.06
C PHE A 494 9.14 -10.43 76.25
N SER A 495 10.16 -10.82 77.06
CA SER A 495 11.29 -11.67 76.72
C SER A 495 10.90 -13.12 76.47
N GLN A 496 11.51 -13.79 75.54
CA GLN A 496 12.39 -14.98 75.56
C GLN A 496 12.76 -15.40 74.19
#